data_bc38f35d524e24bb658a457d6177a31a
#
_entry.id   bc38f35d524e24bb658a457d6177a31a
#
_cell.length_a   1.000
_cell.length_b   1.000
_cell.length_c   1.000
_cell.angle_alpha   90.00
_cell.angle_beta   90.00
_cell.angle_gamma   90.00
#
_symmetry.space_group_name_H-M   'P 1'
#
loop_
_entity.id
_entity.type
_entity.pdbx_description
1 polymer ?
#
loop_
_entity_poly.entity_id
_entity_poly.type
_entity_poly.pdbx_seq_one_letter_code
_entity_poly.pdbx_strand_id
1 'polypeptide(L)'
;MINYDLTSVKAIIFDVDGVLSLSTIQMNPAGLPVRTVNIKDGYAIQLAIKMGMKIAIISGGTDPSIEERYRKLGMTDIFMSCSTKIQVLNQYLADNHLSADEVIYVGDDIPDYEIMKVVGCPCCPADACSDIKEISTYVSPYEGGKGCARDIIEQILRAKGLWLSSAKAFGW
;
A
#
# COMPACT_ATOMS: atom_id res chain seq x y z
N MET A 1 -7.51 -15.05 -4.62
CA MET A 1 -6.26 -14.68 -5.29
C MET A 1 -6.53 -13.53 -6.24
N ILE A 2 -5.54 -12.64 -6.41
CA ILE A 2 -5.62 -11.50 -7.32
C ILE A 2 -5.70 -12.00 -8.78
N ASN A 3 -6.74 -11.59 -9.50
CA ASN A 3 -6.93 -11.95 -10.91
C ASN A 3 -6.28 -10.89 -11.83
N TYR A 4 -4.95 -10.88 -11.84
CA TYR A 4 -4.12 -9.96 -12.63
C TYR A 4 -2.77 -10.61 -12.93
N ASP A 5 -2.07 -10.18 -13.98
CA ASP A 5 -0.69 -10.63 -14.21
C ASP A 5 0.28 -9.99 -13.19
N LEU A 6 0.42 -10.62 -12.05
CA LEU A 6 1.30 -10.16 -10.97
C LEU A 6 2.78 -10.17 -11.34
N THR A 7 3.18 -10.86 -12.40
CA THR A 7 4.58 -10.88 -12.84
C THR A 7 4.98 -9.57 -13.50
N SER A 8 4.03 -8.85 -14.11
CA SER A 8 4.24 -7.54 -14.73
C SER A 8 4.30 -6.39 -13.73
N VAL A 9 3.79 -6.58 -12.50
CA VAL A 9 3.72 -5.52 -11.47
C VAL A 9 5.12 -5.09 -11.04
N LYS A 10 5.40 -3.78 -11.11
CA LYS A 10 6.69 -3.18 -10.73
C LYS A 10 6.60 -2.34 -9.47
N ALA A 11 5.42 -1.79 -9.17
CA ALA A 11 5.22 -0.96 -7.98
C ALA A 11 3.91 -1.30 -7.26
N ILE A 12 3.93 -1.13 -5.93
CA ILE A 12 2.74 -1.21 -5.08
C ILE A 12 2.66 0.07 -4.29
N ILE A 13 1.52 0.73 -4.37
CA ILE A 13 1.27 2.01 -3.69
C ILE A 13 0.13 1.80 -2.69
N PHE A 14 0.31 2.30 -1.48
CA PHE A 14 -0.66 2.17 -0.40
C PHE A 14 -1.17 3.53 0.06
N ASP A 15 -2.46 3.60 0.40
CA ASP A 15 -2.93 4.58 1.36
C ASP A 15 -2.53 4.17 2.79
N VAL A 16 -2.73 5.05 3.75
CA VAL A 16 -2.40 4.80 5.17
C VAL A 16 -3.65 4.50 5.98
N ASP A 17 -4.56 5.47 6.11
CA ASP A 17 -5.75 5.34 6.95
C ASP A 17 -6.73 4.36 6.30
N GLY A 18 -7.13 3.31 7.01
CA GLY A 18 -7.98 2.26 6.46
C GLY A 18 -7.25 1.19 5.62
N VAL A 19 -5.94 1.33 5.37
CA VAL A 19 -5.13 0.35 4.62
C VAL A 19 -3.94 -0.15 5.43
N LEU A 20 -2.94 0.69 5.68
CA LEU A 20 -1.76 0.35 6.50
C LEU A 20 -2.00 0.57 8.00
N SER A 21 -2.98 1.37 8.35
CA SER A 21 -3.52 1.62 9.67
C SER A 21 -5.00 1.24 9.70
N LEU A 22 -5.58 1.18 10.90
CA LEU A 22 -7.03 0.99 11.04
C LEU A 22 -7.79 2.20 10.47
N SER A 23 -9.03 1.97 10.04
CA SER A 23 -9.99 3.02 9.63
C SER A 23 -10.48 3.88 10.79
N THR A 24 -10.17 3.51 12.04
CA THR A 24 -10.48 4.26 13.26
C THR A 24 -9.21 4.83 13.88
N ILE A 25 -9.21 6.13 14.16
CA ILE A 25 -8.06 6.83 14.73
C ILE A 25 -8.33 7.11 16.22
N GLN A 26 -7.40 6.72 17.08
CA GLN A 26 -7.40 7.11 18.48
C GLN A 26 -6.77 8.49 18.64
N MET A 27 -7.30 9.29 19.55
CA MET A 27 -6.73 10.58 19.92
C MET A 27 -5.96 10.43 21.22
N ASN A 28 -4.72 10.93 21.26
CA ASN A 28 -3.95 10.98 22.50
C ASN A 28 -4.46 12.12 23.44
N PRO A 29 -4.01 12.19 24.70
CA PRO A 29 -4.42 13.25 25.61
C PRO A 29 -4.12 14.69 25.15
N ALA A 30 -3.20 14.87 24.20
CA ALA A 30 -2.88 16.16 23.59
C ALA A 30 -3.77 16.48 22.36
N GLY A 31 -4.76 15.61 22.05
CA GLY A 31 -5.64 15.79 20.89
C GLY A 31 -4.99 15.46 19.53
N LEU A 32 -3.86 14.75 19.53
CA LEU A 32 -3.20 14.33 18.29
C LEU A 32 -3.63 12.92 17.89
N PRO A 33 -3.81 12.65 16.60
CA PRO A 33 -4.15 11.32 16.09
C PRO A 33 -3.02 10.33 16.34
N VAL A 34 -3.38 9.11 16.77
CA VAL A 34 -2.43 7.99 16.93
C VAL A 34 -2.87 6.87 16.02
N ARG A 35 -2.03 6.56 15.05
CA ARG A 35 -2.28 5.50 14.08
C ARG A 35 -1.66 4.19 14.52
N THR A 36 -2.31 3.10 14.16
CA THR A 36 -1.78 1.75 14.38
C THR A 36 -0.83 1.36 13.24
N VAL A 37 0.07 0.43 13.52
CA VAL A 37 0.91 -0.21 12.49
C VAL A 37 0.89 -1.73 12.70
N ASN A 38 0.79 -2.48 11.62
CA ASN A 38 0.81 -3.92 11.64
C ASN A 38 2.24 -4.43 11.38
N ILE A 39 2.75 -5.25 12.30
CA ILE A 39 4.12 -5.79 12.21
C ILE A 39 4.27 -6.74 11.02
N LYS A 40 3.23 -7.53 10.70
CA LYS A 40 3.28 -8.48 9.58
C LYS A 40 3.23 -7.78 8.23
N ASP A 41 2.46 -6.70 8.12
CA ASP A 41 2.46 -5.82 6.95
C ASP A 41 3.85 -5.17 6.78
N GLY A 42 4.42 -4.66 7.88
CA GLY A 42 5.77 -4.07 7.87
C GLY A 42 6.85 -5.05 7.41
N TYR A 43 6.78 -6.31 7.84
CA TYR A 43 7.68 -7.36 7.34
C TYR A 43 7.55 -7.54 5.82
N ALA A 44 6.33 -7.66 5.31
CA ALA A 44 6.10 -7.87 3.88
C ALA A 44 6.60 -6.69 3.04
N ILE A 45 6.35 -5.46 3.49
CA ILE A 45 6.84 -4.23 2.86
C ILE A 45 8.38 -4.24 2.80
N GLN A 46 9.04 -4.50 3.93
CA GLN A 46 10.49 -4.56 3.98
C GLN A 46 11.05 -5.65 3.06
N LEU A 47 10.43 -6.84 3.05
CA LEU A 47 10.87 -7.92 2.17
C LEU A 47 10.70 -7.55 0.70
N ALA A 48 9.57 -6.96 0.32
CA ALA A 48 9.34 -6.52 -1.07
C ALA A 48 10.40 -5.52 -1.53
N ILE A 49 10.76 -4.55 -0.69
CA ILE A 49 11.83 -3.58 -0.95
C ILE A 49 13.19 -4.30 -1.09
N LYS A 50 13.52 -5.22 -0.17
CA LYS A 50 14.76 -6.02 -0.25
C LYS A 50 14.84 -6.88 -1.51
N MET A 51 13.69 -7.26 -2.08
CA MET A 51 13.58 -8.03 -3.33
C MET A 51 13.53 -7.12 -4.59
N GLY A 52 13.68 -5.82 -4.43
CA GLY A 52 13.77 -4.86 -5.54
C GLY A 52 12.42 -4.32 -6.04
N MET A 53 11.33 -4.57 -5.32
CA MET A 53 10.03 -3.96 -5.64
C MET A 53 10.00 -2.50 -5.21
N LYS A 54 9.37 -1.65 -6.03
CA LYS A 54 9.04 -0.28 -5.64
C LYS A 54 7.80 -0.30 -4.74
N ILE A 55 7.92 0.27 -3.56
CA ILE A 55 6.81 0.43 -2.62
C ILE A 55 6.70 1.91 -2.27
N ALA A 56 5.49 2.44 -2.37
CA ALA A 56 5.22 3.84 -2.06
C ALA A 56 3.98 4.01 -1.16
N ILE A 57 3.90 5.18 -0.53
CA ILE A 57 2.72 5.66 0.19
C ILE A 57 2.24 6.95 -0.46
N ILE A 58 0.92 7.06 -0.71
CA ILE A 58 0.25 8.31 -1.09
C ILE A 58 -0.93 8.49 -0.13
N SER A 59 -0.81 9.42 0.81
CA SER A 59 -1.80 9.63 1.87
C SER A 59 -2.13 11.10 2.10
N GLY A 60 -3.39 11.38 2.42
CA GLY A 60 -3.83 12.70 2.90
C GLY A 60 -3.40 13.01 4.35
N GLY A 61 -2.98 12.00 5.11
CA GLY A 61 -2.53 12.14 6.49
C GLY A 61 -1.26 12.96 6.65
N THR A 62 -1.08 13.55 7.84
CA THR A 62 0.06 14.44 8.16
C THR A 62 0.94 13.91 9.30
N ASP A 63 0.78 12.66 9.70
CA ASP A 63 1.44 12.08 10.88
C ASP A 63 2.91 11.73 10.60
N PRO A 64 3.89 12.44 11.20
CA PRO A 64 5.31 12.18 10.99
C PRO A 64 5.77 10.81 11.49
N SER A 65 5.06 10.22 12.46
CA SER A 65 5.43 8.91 13.01
C SER A 65 5.22 7.78 12.00
N ILE A 66 4.23 7.92 11.13
CA ILE A 66 3.98 7.00 10.01
C ILE A 66 5.12 7.10 9.01
N GLU A 67 5.49 8.31 8.60
CA GLU A 67 6.62 8.49 7.67
C GLU A 67 7.90 7.89 8.24
N GLU A 68 8.25 8.20 9.50
CA GLU A 68 9.43 7.66 10.17
C GLU A 68 9.40 6.12 10.23
N ARG A 69 8.24 5.53 10.55
CA ARG A 69 8.07 4.08 10.59
C ARG A 69 8.40 3.42 9.27
N TYR A 70 7.83 3.91 8.16
CA TYR A 70 8.01 3.28 6.84
C TYR A 70 9.38 3.56 6.24
N ARG A 71 10.00 4.73 6.53
CA ARG A 71 11.42 4.98 6.20
C ARG A 71 12.36 3.98 6.87
N LYS A 72 12.12 3.62 8.13
CA LYS A 72 12.89 2.59 8.84
C LYS A 72 12.73 1.18 8.23
N LEU A 73 11.67 0.93 7.47
CA LEU A 73 11.50 -0.31 6.70
C LEU A 73 12.19 -0.27 5.33
N GLY A 74 12.83 0.85 4.98
CA GLY A 74 13.55 1.03 3.71
C GLY A 74 12.74 1.71 2.62
N MET A 75 11.52 2.22 2.91
CA MET A 75 10.70 2.93 1.94
C MET A 75 11.25 4.35 1.72
N THR A 76 11.45 4.74 0.47
CA THR A 76 11.91 6.07 0.06
C THR A 76 10.76 6.97 -0.43
N ASP A 77 9.79 6.39 -1.07
CA ASP A 77 8.72 7.07 -1.78
C ASP A 77 7.48 7.19 -0.86
N ILE A 78 7.48 8.23 -0.04
CA ILE A 78 6.42 8.50 0.95
C ILE A 78 5.88 9.91 0.72
N PHE A 79 4.66 10.00 0.23
CA PHE A 79 3.96 11.23 -0.06
C PHE A 79 2.82 11.41 0.94
N MET A 80 3.04 12.30 1.90
CA MET A 80 2.06 12.67 2.93
C MET A 80 1.41 14.00 2.60
N SER A 81 0.29 14.30 3.24
CA SER A 81 -0.45 15.57 3.06
C SER A 81 -0.95 15.79 1.62
N CYS A 82 -1.24 14.71 0.90
CA CYS A 82 -1.70 14.77 -0.48
C CYS A 82 -3.17 15.18 -0.53
N SER A 83 -3.45 16.40 -0.96
CA SER A 83 -4.83 16.87 -1.19
C SER A 83 -5.45 16.30 -2.48
N THR A 84 -4.62 15.93 -3.45
CA THR A 84 -5.05 15.39 -4.75
C THR A 84 -4.14 14.21 -5.13
N LYS A 85 -4.56 13.02 -4.74
CA LYS A 85 -3.74 11.80 -4.88
C LYS A 85 -3.39 11.47 -6.33
N ILE A 86 -4.30 11.72 -7.28
CA ILE A 86 -4.07 11.42 -8.71
C ILE A 86 -2.90 12.22 -9.31
N GLN A 87 -2.68 13.46 -8.87
CA GLN A 87 -1.56 14.26 -9.35
C GLN A 87 -0.22 13.66 -8.87
N VAL A 88 -0.19 13.19 -7.62
CA VAL A 88 1.00 12.54 -7.04
C VAL A 88 1.28 11.22 -7.77
N LEU A 89 0.24 10.43 -8.08
CA LEU A 89 0.42 9.21 -8.87
C LEU A 89 1.04 9.53 -10.24
N ASN A 90 0.48 10.49 -10.98
CA ASN A 90 0.97 10.83 -12.32
C ASN A 90 2.44 11.26 -12.29
N GLN A 91 2.83 12.05 -11.30
CA GLN A 91 4.23 12.44 -11.12
C GLN A 91 5.11 11.23 -10.77
N TYR A 92 4.65 10.37 -9.85
CA TYR A 92 5.36 9.15 -9.46
C TYR A 92 5.59 8.20 -10.65
N LEU A 93 4.57 8.00 -11.49
CA LEU A 93 4.68 7.19 -12.70
C LEU A 93 5.72 7.74 -13.67
N ALA A 94 5.69 9.06 -13.90
CA ALA A 94 6.65 9.73 -14.79
C ALA A 94 8.10 9.61 -14.27
N ASP A 95 8.32 9.92 -13.00
CA ASP A 95 9.65 9.91 -12.37
C ASP A 95 10.26 8.50 -12.33
N ASN A 96 9.43 7.48 -12.24
CA ASN A 96 9.85 6.08 -12.16
C ASN A 96 9.80 5.34 -13.50
N HIS A 97 9.39 6.00 -14.59
CA HIS A 97 9.21 5.39 -15.93
C HIS A 97 8.29 4.16 -15.89
N LEU A 98 7.16 4.27 -15.17
CA LEU A 98 6.16 3.23 -15.02
C LEU A 98 4.93 3.54 -15.86
N SER A 99 4.32 2.51 -16.44
CA SER A 99 2.93 2.60 -16.92
C SER A 99 1.96 2.28 -15.77
N ALA A 100 0.75 2.79 -15.86
CA ALA A 100 -0.28 2.53 -14.85
C ALA A 100 -0.59 1.03 -14.70
N ASP A 101 -0.49 0.26 -15.79
CA ASP A 101 -0.70 -1.20 -15.79
C ASP A 101 0.35 -1.99 -14.98
N GLU A 102 1.48 -1.38 -14.67
CA GLU A 102 2.53 -2.00 -13.88
C GLU A 102 2.39 -1.72 -12.36
N VAL A 103 1.28 -1.06 -11.98
CA VAL A 103 1.08 -0.57 -10.61
C VAL A 103 -0.17 -1.19 -9.97
N ILE A 104 0.01 -1.66 -8.74
CA ILE A 104 -1.09 -1.93 -7.82
C ILE A 104 -1.24 -0.72 -6.89
N TYR A 105 -2.47 -0.23 -6.76
CA TYR A 105 -2.83 0.71 -5.71
C TYR A 105 -3.79 0.07 -4.71
N VAL A 106 -3.56 0.29 -3.43
CA VAL A 106 -4.41 -0.23 -2.36
C VAL A 106 -5.02 0.96 -1.63
N GLY A 107 -6.33 1.11 -1.74
CA GLY A 107 -7.12 2.17 -1.11
C GLY A 107 -8.39 1.62 -0.48
N ASP A 108 -9.06 2.41 0.36
CA ASP A 108 -10.25 1.95 1.10
C ASP A 108 -11.45 2.88 1.00
N ASP A 109 -11.27 4.16 0.65
CA ASP A 109 -12.37 5.12 0.67
C ASP A 109 -12.31 6.10 -0.52
N ILE A 110 -13.33 6.93 -0.65
CA ILE A 110 -13.59 7.84 -1.78
C ILE A 110 -12.37 8.68 -2.20
N PRO A 111 -11.49 9.17 -1.31
CA PRO A 111 -10.27 9.88 -1.74
C PRO A 111 -9.34 9.07 -2.64
N ASP A 112 -9.47 7.73 -2.66
CA ASP A 112 -8.70 6.82 -3.50
C ASP A 112 -9.35 6.52 -4.86
N TYR A 113 -10.62 6.86 -5.03
CA TYR A 113 -11.44 6.43 -6.16
C TYR A 113 -10.81 6.78 -7.51
N GLU A 114 -10.36 8.04 -7.70
CA GLU A 114 -9.79 8.48 -8.96
C GLU A 114 -8.48 7.75 -9.30
N ILE A 115 -7.61 7.56 -8.30
CA ILE A 115 -6.32 6.88 -8.50
C ILE A 115 -6.53 5.40 -8.80
N MET A 116 -7.49 4.75 -8.13
CA MET A 116 -7.80 3.35 -8.33
C MET A 116 -8.41 3.06 -9.70
N LYS A 117 -9.08 4.01 -10.31
CA LYS A 117 -9.60 3.86 -11.69
C LYS A 117 -8.53 3.93 -12.77
N VAL A 118 -7.35 4.43 -12.47
CA VAL A 118 -6.26 4.64 -13.44
C VAL A 118 -5.25 3.51 -13.40
N VAL A 119 -4.97 2.95 -12.24
CA VAL A 119 -3.97 1.87 -12.10
C VAL A 119 -4.48 0.56 -12.67
N GLY A 120 -3.55 -0.30 -13.13
CA GLY A 120 -3.89 -1.59 -13.75
C GLY A 120 -4.53 -2.59 -12.79
N CYS A 121 -4.18 -2.55 -11.51
CA CYS A 121 -4.72 -3.47 -10.53
C CYS A 121 -5.09 -2.74 -9.22
N PRO A 122 -6.29 -2.14 -9.15
CA PRO A 122 -6.80 -1.59 -7.90
C PRO A 122 -7.18 -2.70 -6.94
N CYS A 123 -6.74 -2.58 -5.68
CA CYS A 123 -7.02 -3.51 -4.59
C CYS A 123 -7.57 -2.76 -3.37
N CYS A 124 -8.31 -3.45 -2.51
CA CYS A 124 -8.80 -2.85 -1.27
C CYS A 124 -8.87 -3.86 -0.12
N PRO A 125 -8.91 -3.40 1.14
CA PRO A 125 -9.17 -4.24 2.30
C PRO A 125 -10.64 -4.69 2.38
N ALA A 126 -10.92 -5.68 3.25
CA ALA A 126 -12.26 -6.24 3.43
C ALA A 126 -13.29 -5.22 3.94
N ASP A 127 -12.85 -4.21 4.67
CA ASP A 127 -13.69 -3.17 5.27
C ASP A 127 -13.73 -1.85 4.47
N ALA A 128 -13.18 -1.83 3.25
CA ALA A 128 -13.31 -0.69 2.33
C ALA A 128 -14.78 -0.33 2.05
N CYS A 129 -15.04 0.92 1.69
CA CYS A 129 -16.39 1.35 1.32
C CYS A 129 -16.89 0.63 0.05
N SER A 130 -18.22 0.64 -0.17
CA SER A 130 -18.86 -0.09 -1.28
C SER A 130 -18.35 0.33 -2.64
N ASP A 131 -18.20 1.63 -2.86
CA ASP A 131 -17.78 2.21 -4.14
C ASP A 131 -16.36 1.79 -4.52
N ILE A 132 -15.47 1.69 -3.53
CA ILE A 132 -14.09 1.21 -3.72
C ILE A 132 -14.06 -0.28 -4.02
N LYS A 133 -14.87 -1.09 -3.31
CA LYS A 133 -14.97 -2.53 -3.61
C LYS A 133 -15.47 -2.79 -5.02
N GLU A 134 -16.41 -2.00 -5.49
CA GLU A 134 -17.01 -2.15 -6.84
C GLU A 134 -15.98 -1.98 -7.95
N ILE A 135 -15.03 -1.05 -7.80
CA ILE A 135 -13.98 -0.79 -8.80
C ILE A 135 -12.70 -1.61 -8.58
N SER A 136 -12.61 -2.37 -7.49
CA SER A 136 -11.41 -3.13 -7.16
C SER A 136 -11.33 -4.42 -7.97
N THR A 137 -10.15 -4.72 -8.52
CA THR A 137 -9.82 -6.02 -9.11
C THR A 137 -9.71 -7.10 -8.03
N TYR A 138 -9.33 -6.70 -6.82
CA TYR A 138 -9.19 -7.61 -5.69
C TYR A 138 -9.58 -6.97 -4.37
N VAL A 139 -10.44 -7.65 -3.62
CA VAL A 139 -10.77 -7.33 -2.24
C VAL A 139 -10.04 -8.35 -1.35
N SER A 140 -9.12 -7.88 -0.52
CA SER A 140 -8.43 -8.72 0.46
C SER A 140 -9.42 -9.27 1.48
N PRO A 141 -9.26 -10.52 1.98
CA PRO A 141 -10.07 -11.03 3.08
C PRO A 141 -9.73 -10.39 4.43
N TYR A 142 -8.67 -9.60 4.49
CA TYR A 142 -8.21 -8.90 5.69
C TYR A 142 -8.65 -7.44 5.66
N GLU A 143 -9.06 -6.93 6.82
CA GLU A 143 -9.36 -5.52 7.03
C GLU A 143 -8.10 -4.64 6.99
N GLY A 144 -8.28 -3.35 6.81
CA GLY A 144 -7.21 -2.36 6.89
C GLY A 144 -6.47 -2.39 8.22
N GLY A 145 -5.14 -2.28 8.18
CA GLY A 145 -4.29 -2.40 9.36
C GLY A 145 -4.24 -3.80 9.98
N LYS A 146 -4.94 -4.79 9.41
CA LYS A 146 -5.03 -6.15 9.95
C LYS A 146 -4.42 -7.23 9.04
N GLY A 147 -3.58 -6.84 8.09
CA GLY A 147 -2.84 -7.77 7.25
C GLY A 147 -3.20 -7.72 5.77
N CYS A 148 -4.02 -6.79 5.31
CA CYS A 148 -4.37 -6.66 3.88
C CYS A 148 -3.14 -6.35 3.01
N ALA A 149 -2.22 -5.50 3.48
CA ALA A 149 -0.99 -5.21 2.76
C ALA A 149 -0.08 -6.46 2.66
N ARG A 150 0.02 -7.23 3.75
CA ARG A 150 0.75 -8.51 3.75
C ARG A 150 0.17 -9.49 2.74
N ASP A 151 -1.13 -9.65 2.68
CA ASP A 151 -1.83 -10.55 1.77
C ASP A 151 -1.51 -10.20 0.30
N ILE A 152 -1.64 -8.93 -0.07
CA ILE A 152 -1.39 -8.45 -1.43
C ILE A 152 0.08 -8.62 -1.82
N ILE A 153 1.01 -8.16 -0.98
CA ILE A 153 2.45 -8.28 -1.23
C ILE A 153 2.88 -9.74 -1.35
N GLU A 154 2.39 -10.62 -0.48
CA GLU A 154 2.74 -12.04 -0.50
C GLU A 154 2.32 -12.70 -1.80
N GLN A 155 1.12 -12.40 -2.32
CA GLN A 155 0.66 -12.93 -3.60
C GLN A 155 1.57 -12.49 -4.75
N ILE A 156 1.98 -11.22 -4.79
CA ILE A 156 2.88 -10.67 -5.82
C ILE A 156 4.25 -11.35 -5.74
N LEU A 157 4.85 -11.41 -4.55
CA LEU A 157 6.17 -12.01 -4.38
C LEU A 157 6.15 -13.52 -4.68
N ARG A 158 5.05 -14.24 -4.40
CA ARG A 158 4.88 -15.65 -4.78
C ARG A 158 4.79 -15.81 -6.29
N ALA A 159 4.00 -14.99 -6.96
CA ALA A 159 3.88 -15.02 -8.43
C ALA A 159 5.22 -14.76 -9.13
N LYS A 160 6.05 -13.88 -8.55
CA LYS A 160 7.40 -13.57 -9.04
C LYS A 160 8.48 -14.59 -8.61
N GLY A 161 8.13 -15.61 -7.80
CA GLY A 161 9.12 -16.55 -7.24
C GLY A 161 10.07 -15.93 -6.21
N LEU A 162 9.71 -14.79 -5.63
CA LEU A 162 10.55 -14.02 -4.70
C LEU A 162 10.22 -14.26 -3.23
N TRP A 163 9.05 -14.82 -2.93
CA TRP A 163 8.63 -15.11 -1.55
C TRP A 163 9.49 -16.21 -0.94
N LEU A 164 10.18 -15.92 0.15
CA LEU A 164 11.10 -16.81 0.87
C LEU A 164 12.22 -17.41 -0.03
N SER A 165 12.55 -16.75 -1.13
CA SER A 165 13.51 -17.26 -2.13
C SER A 165 14.98 -17.04 -1.77
N SER A 166 15.28 -16.27 -0.74
CA SER A 166 16.66 -15.96 -0.34
C SER A 166 16.78 -15.77 1.17
N ALA A 167 18.01 -15.75 1.68
CA ALA A 167 18.31 -15.48 3.09
C ALA A 167 17.79 -14.10 3.57
N LYS A 168 17.55 -13.15 2.65
CA LYS A 168 16.94 -11.84 2.97
C LYS A 168 15.55 -11.95 3.61
N ALA A 169 14.85 -13.06 3.39
CA ALA A 169 13.53 -13.29 3.96
C ALA A 169 13.54 -13.61 5.46
N PHE A 170 14.66 -14.01 6.03
CA PHE A 170 14.75 -14.51 7.41
C PHE A 170 15.39 -13.53 8.40
N GLY A 171 15.52 -12.25 8.03
CA GLY A 171 16.05 -11.18 8.88
C GLY A 171 15.33 -9.86 8.69
N TRP A 172 15.41 -9.02 9.73
CA TRP A 172 14.92 -7.63 9.68
C TRP A 172 15.93 -6.70 9.01
#